data_3925621fbb4fdede18d5a9943215559f
#
_entry.id   3925621fbb4fdede18d5a9943215559f
#
_cell.length_a   1.000
_cell.length_b   1.000
_cell.length_c   1.000
_cell.angle_alpha   90.00
_cell.angle_beta   90.00
_cell.angle_gamma   90.00
#
_symmetry.space_group_name_H-M   'P 1'
#
loop_
_entity.id
_entity.type
_entity.pdbx_description
1 polymer ?
#
loop_
_entity_poly.entity_id
_entity_poly.type
_entity_poly.pdbx_seq_one_letter_code
_entity_poly.pdbx_strand_id
1 'polypeptide(L)'
;MVANLLAHSDIYQAGIARSGAYNRTLTPFGFQAEERTFWEAPEVYFAMSPFMHTQKVNEPILLIHGEADNNSGTFPVQSKRYYHALKGHGATAKLVMLPHESHGYRARESVMHMLWETANWLDTYVKKGEKK
;
A
#
# COMPACT_ATOMS: atom_id res chain seq x y z
N MET A 1 -5.53 -5.35 -0.21
CA MET A 1 -5.35 -6.71 -0.78
C MET A 1 -4.01 -6.90 -1.47
N VAL A 2 -3.62 -6.03 -2.39
CA VAL A 2 -2.36 -6.17 -3.15
C VAL A 2 -1.16 -6.39 -2.23
N ALA A 3 -1.02 -5.55 -1.22
CA ALA A 3 0.13 -5.64 -0.31
C ALA A 3 0.18 -6.97 0.45
N ASN A 4 -0.98 -7.49 0.87
CA ASN A 4 -1.05 -8.79 1.52
C ASN A 4 -0.70 -9.93 0.56
N LEU A 5 -1.14 -9.84 -0.69
CA LEU A 5 -0.81 -10.85 -1.69
C LEU A 5 0.71 -10.92 -1.92
N LEU A 6 1.38 -9.76 -2.00
CA LEU A 6 2.83 -9.73 -2.16
C LEU A 6 3.56 -10.23 -0.92
N ALA A 7 2.99 -10.03 0.27
CA ALA A 7 3.59 -10.49 1.51
C ALA A 7 3.51 -12.02 1.67
N HIS A 8 2.51 -12.65 1.07
CA HIS A 8 2.23 -14.06 1.29
C HIS A 8 2.35 -14.95 0.04
N SER A 9 2.79 -14.40 -1.10
CA SER A 9 2.89 -15.17 -2.34
C SER A 9 3.99 -14.58 -3.23
N ASP A 10 4.72 -15.45 -3.91
CA ASP A 10 5.80 -15.07 -4.83
C ASP A 10 5.41 -15.25 -6.30
N ILE A 11 4.11 -15.47 -6.58
CA ILE A 11 3.67 -15.70 -7.96
C ILE A 11 3.51 -14.40 -8.77
N TYR A 12 3.50 -13.26 -8.11
CA TYR A 12 3.34 -11.97 -8.78
C TYR A 12 4.69 -11.35 -9.10
N GLN A 13 4.72 -10.52 -10.12
CA GLN A 13 5.98 -9.90 -10.59
C GLN A 13 6.15 -8.48 -10.08
N ALA A 14 5.04 -7.79 -9.81
CA ALA A 14 5.04 -6.43 -9.27
C ALA A 14 3.67 -6.13 -8.67
N GLY A 15 3.58 -5.07 -7.90
CA GLY A 15 2.32 -4.63 -7.32
C GLY A 15 2.15 -3.13 -7.38
N ILE A 16 0.89 -2.70 -7.44
CA ILE A 16 0.50 -1.30 -7.36
C ILE A 16 -0.65 -1.20 -6.36
N ALA A 17 -0.44 -0.43 -5.31
CA ALA A 17 -1.45 -0.26 -4.27
C ALA A 17 -1.79 1.23 -4.12
N ARG A 18 -3.08 1.54 -4.10
CA ARG A 18 -3.55 2.92 -4.01
C ARG A 18 -4.41 3.10 -2.76
N SER A 19 -4.16 4.18 -2.04
CA SER A 19 -4.98 4.63 -0.91
C SER A 19 -5.25 3.50 0.09
N GLY A 20 -4.23 2.74 0.43
CA GLY A 20 -4.39 1.54 1.24
C GLY A 20 -4.32 1.79 2.74
N ALA A 21 -4.76 0.77 3.48
CA ALA A 21 -4.61 0.69 4.92
C ALA A 21 -3.72 -0.51 5.22
N TYR A 22 -2.46 -0.26 5.47
CA TYR A 22 -1.45 -1.32 5.57
C TYR A 22 -1.19 -1.79 7.00
N ASN A 23 -1.62 -1.00 7.98
CA ASN A 23 -1.47 -1.34 9.40
C ASN A 23 -2.81 -1.18 10.10
N ARG A 24 -3.47 -2.31 10.37
CA ARG A 24 -4.80 -2.31 10.96
C ARG A 24 -4.80 -1.92 12.43
N THR A 25 -3.63 -1.93 13.08
CA THR A 25 -3.55 -1.43 14.45
C THR A 25 -3.83 0.07 14.55
N LEU A 26 -3.78 0.80 13.42
CA LEU A 26 -4.16 2.21 13.35
C LEU A 26 -5.69 2.40 13.25
N THR A 27 -6.44 1.31 13.07
CA THR A 27 -7.90 1.30 13.14
C THR A 27 -8.35 0.27 14.16
N PRO A 28 -8.04 0.47 15.46
CA PRO A 28 -8.13 -0.59 16.45
C PRO A 28 -9.54 -0.94 16.92
N PHE A 29 -10.54 -0.21 16.48
CA PHE A 29 -11.94 -0.46 16.86
C PHE A 29 -12.76 -1.06 15.72
N GLY A 30 -12.11 -1.83 14.85
CA GLY A 30 -12.75 -2.53 13.75
C GLY A 30 -12.28 -2.04 12.39
N PHE A 31 -12.42 -2.89 11.38
CA PHE A 31 -12.16 -2.55 9.99
C PHE A 31 -12.93 -3.51 9.10
N GLN A 32 -13.49 -2.97 8.01
CA GLN A 32 -14.30 -3.77 7.08
C GLN A 32 -15.40 -4.52 7.84
N ALA A 33 -15.46 -5.84 7.77
CA ALA A 33 -16.45 -6.66 8.46
C ALA A 33 -16.01 -7.11 9.86
N GLU A 34 -14.80 -6.74 10.30
CA GLU A 34 -14.31 -7.11 11.61
C GLU A 34 -14.84 -6.14 12.66
N GLU A 35 -15.67 -6.62 13.57
CA GLU A 35 -16.29 -5.81 14.61
C GLU A 35 -15.50 -5.82 15.93
N ARG A 36 -14.65 -6.83 16.14
CA ARG A 36 -13.85 -6.93 17.36
C ARG A 36 -12.74 -5.88 17.36
N THR A 37 -12.40 -5.40 18.55
CA THR A 37 -11.30 -4.45 18.69
C THR A 37 -9.95 -5.16 18.54
N PHE A 38 -8.90 -4.36 18.34
CA PHE A 38 -7.54 -4.89 18.27
C PHE A 38 -7.20 -5.73 19.51
N TRP A 39 -7.61 -5.27 20.69
CA TRP A 39 -7.29 -5.95 21.96
C TRP A 39 -8.09 -7.24 22.16
N GLU A 40 -9.24 -7.34 21.51
CA GLU A 40 -10.06 -8.57 21.53
C GLU A 40 -9.55 -9.63 20.56
N ALA A 41 -8.98 -9.21 19.43
CA ALA A 41 -8.54 -10.13 18.38
C ALA A 41 -7.19 -9.66 17.77
N PRO A 42 -6.13 -9.56 18.58
CA PRO A 42 -4.86 -9.03 18.08
C PRO A 42 -4.27 -9.87 16.93
N GLU A 43 -4.49 -11.18 16.95
CA GLU A 43 -4.00 -12.08 15.90
C GLU A 43 -4.63 -11.77 14.54
N VAL A 44 -5.90 -11.35 14.50
CA VAL A 44 -6.56 -10.98 13.26
C VAL A 44 -5.98 -9.69 12.71
N TYR A 45 -5.79 -8.71 13.58
CA TYR A 45 -5.20 -7.43 13.18
C TYR A 45 -3.77 -7.60 12.67
N PHE A 46 -3.00 -8.46 13.32
CA PHE A 46 -1.64 -8.77 12.88
C PHE A 46 -1.65 -9.45 11.50
N ALA A 47 -2.48 -10.48 11.35
CA ALA A 47 -2.54 -11.25 10.09
C ALA A 47 -3.01 -10.39 8.92
N MET A 48 -3.91 -9.45 9.15
CA MET A 48 -4.48 -8.61 8.10
C MET A 48 -3.73 -7.31 7.87
N SER A 49 -2.57 -7.14 8.51
CA SER A 49 -1.72 -5.95 8.35
C SER A 49 -0.49 -6.29 7.52
N PRO A 50 -0.44 -5.90 6.24
CA PRO A 50 0.77 -6.12 5.43
C PRO A 50 2.01 -5.48 6.04
N PHE A 51 1.84 -4.42 6.82
CA PHE A 51 2.93 -3.76 7.54
C PHE A 51 3.72 -4.74 8.41
N MET A 52 3.06 -5.72 9.00
CA MET A 52 3.70 -6.71 9.87
C MET A 52 4.49 -7.77 9.10
N HIS A 53 4.40 -7.76 7.77
CA HIS A 53 5.01 -8.78 6.91
C HIS A 53 5.90 -8.16 5.83
N THR A 54 6.39 -6.94 6.03
CA THR A 54 7.20 -6.23 5.02
C THR A 54 8.49 -6.98 4.67
N GLN A 55 9.03 -7.75 5.60
CA GLN A 55 10.24 -8.54 5.34
C GLN A 55 10.02 -9.64 4.31
N LYS A 56 8.77 -9.99 4.03
CA LYS A 56 8.44 -11.04 3.05
C LYS A 56 8.18 -10.50 1.65
N VAL A 57 8.13 -9.17 1.49
CA VAL A 57 7.84 -8.57 0.18
C VAL A 57 9.10 -8.57 -0.66
N ASN A 58 9.11 -9.35 -1.73
CA ASN A 58 10.24 -9.48 -2.65
C ASN A 58 10.02 -8.78 -3.99
N GLU A 59 8.77 -8.52 -4.35
CA GLU A 59 8.39 -7.93 -5.61
C GLU A 59 8.38 -6.41 -5.52
N PRO A 60 8.71 -5.71 -6.62
CA PRO A 60 8.59 -4.25 -6.66
C PRO A 60 7.15 -3.81 -6.40
N ILE A 61 6.98 -2.80 -5.55
CA ILE A 61 5.67 -2.28 -5.21
C ILE A 61 5.63 -0.76 -5.34
N LEU A 62 4.61 -0.25 -6.04
CA LEU A 62 4.32 1.17 -6.18
C LEU A 62 3.16 1.52 -5.27
N LEU A 63 3.37 2.51 -4.40
CA LEU A 63 2.34 3.01 -3.49
C LEU A 63 1.91 4.40 -3.95
N ILE A 64 0.60 4.60 -4.08
CA ILE A 64 0.03 5.89 -4.47
C ILE A 64 -1.00 6.30 -3.43
N HIS A 65 -0.95 7.55 -2.97
CA HIS A 65 -1.85 8.04 -1.94
C HIS A 65 -2.11 9.53 -2.11
N GLY A 66 -3.35 9.95 -1.88
CA GLY A 66 -3.70 11.36 -1.84
C GLY A 66 -3.27 12.01 -0.54
N GLU A 67 -2.60 13.15 -0.61
CA GLU A 67 -2.10 13.83 0.59
C GLU A 67 -3.23 14.31 1.52
N ALA A 68 -4.41 14.57 0.97
CA ALA A 68 -5.57 15.05 1.71
C ALA A 68 -6.57 13.93 2.03
N ASP A 69 -6.17 12.67 1.95
CA ASP A 69 -7.04 11.54 2.27
C ASP A 69 -7.45 11.62 3.74
N ASN A 70 -8.75 11.81 3.96
CA ASN A 70 -9.34 11.90 5.31
C ASN A 70 -10.29 10.75 5.61
N ASN A 71 -10.26 9.69 4.81
CA ASN A 71 -10.99 8.47 5.12
C ASN A 71 -10.38 7.84 6.36
N SER A 72 -11.20 7.47 7.34
CA SER A 72 -10.74 7.12 8.67
C SER A 72 -9.73 5.96 8.71
N GLY A 73 -9.82 5.02 7.77
CA GLY A 73 -8.92 3.87 7.73
C GLY A 73 -7.70 4.06 6.84
N THR A 74 -7.65 5.14 6.06
CA THR A 74 -6.65 5.29 5.00
C THR A 74 -5.98 6.65 5.01
N PHE A 75 -5.69 7.19 6.19
CA PHE A 75 -4.90 8.42 6.26
C PHE A 75 -3.54 8.22 5.58
N PRO A 76 -2.95 9.28 5.02
CA PRO A 76 -1.68 9.16 4.29
C PRO A 76 -0.55 8.53 5.09
N VAL A 77 -0.59 8.60 6.42
CA VAL A 77 0.41 7.97 7.29
C VAL A 77 0.51 6.47 7.02
N GLN A 78 -0.57 5.82 6.61
CA GLN A 78 -0.55 4.40 6.26
C GLN A 78 0.50 4.11 5.18
N SER A 79 0.43 4.82 4.06
CA SER A 79 1.39 4.63 2.96
C SER A 79 2.79 5.07 3.34
N LYS A 80 2.92 6.18 4.06
CA LYS A 80 4.24 6.69 4.45
C LYS A 80 4.99 5.71 5.36
N ARG A 81 4.30 5.16 6.36
CA ARG A 81 4.90 4.20 7.28
C ARG A 81 5.18 2.86 6.61
N TYR A 82 4.29 2.42 5.75
CA TYR A 82 4.50 1.18 5.00
C TYR A 82 5.70 1.31 4.07
N TYR A 83 5.80 2.42 3.34
CA TYR A 83 6.96 2.71 2.49
C TYR A 83 8.25 2.69 3.30
N HIS A 84 8.25 3.34 4.46
CA HIS A 84 9.42 3.39 5.32
C HIS A 84 9.87 1.97 5.73
N ALA A 85 8.92 1.13 6.12
CA ALA A 85 9.21 -0.25 6.51
C ALA A 85 9.75 -1.07 5.33
N LEU A 86 9.15 -0.92 4.15
CA LEU A 86 9.63 -1.60 2.94
C LEU A 86 11.07 -1.20 2.62
N LYS A 87 11.38 0.08 2.67
CA LYS A 87 12.75 0.56 2.40
C LYS A 87 13.72 0.07 3.46
N GLY A 88 13.30 0.00 4.70
CA GLY A 88 14.13 -0.54 5.79
C GLY A 88 14.50 -2.00 5.58
N HIS A 89 13.66 -2.78 4.90
CA HIS A 89 13.95 -4.17 4.56
C HIS A 89 14.62 -4.34 3.19
N GLY A 90 14.96 -3.24 2.53
CA GLY A 90 15.64 -3.30 1.23
C GLY A 90 14.73 -3.61 0.05
N ALA A 91 13.41 -3.49 0.21
CA ALA A 91 12.47 -3.74 -0.87
C ALA A 91 12.56 -2.67 -1.96
N THR A 92 12.22 -3.05 -3.19
CA THR A 92 12.08 -2.11 -4.29
C THR A 92 10.69 -1.47 -4.20
N ALA A 93 10.63 -0.25 -3.71
CA ALA A 93 9.37 0.44 -3.47
C ALA A 93 9.46 1.90 -3.90
N LYS A 94 8.33 2.43 -4.37
CA LYS A 94 8.19 3.84 -4.69
C LYS A 94 6.89 4.35 -4.07
N LEU A 95 6.94 5.54 -3.50
CA LEU A 95 5.77 6.20 -2.94
C LEU A 95 5.48 7.47 -3.74
N VAL A 96 4.25 7.57 -4.26
CA VAL A 96 3.78 8.75 -4.97
C VAL A 96 2.67 9.38 -4.16
N MET A 97 2.89 10.63 -3.72
CA MET A 97 1.89 11.40 -3.00
C MET A 97 1.24 12.40 -3.95
N LEU A 98 -0.07 12.39 -4.02
CA LEU A 98 -0.83 13.29 -4.90
C LEU A 98 -1.33 14.49 -4.09
N PRO A 99 -0.79 15.70 -4.36
CA PRO A 99 -1.16 16.88 -3.57
C PRO A 99 -2.65 17.20 -3.75
N HIS A 100 -3.28 17.59 -2.64
CA HIS A 100 -4.69 18.00 -2.58
C HIS A 100 -5.71 16.91 -2.91
N GLU A 101 -5.30 15.68 -3.22
CA GLU A 101 -6.23 14.60 -3.48
C GLU A 101 -6.65 13.90 -2.21
N SER A 102 -7.92 13.52 -2.14
CA SER A 102 -8.47 12.76 -1.04
C SER A 102 -8.39 11.26 -1.34
N HIS A 103 -9.31 10.46 -0.79
CA HIS A 103 -9.31 9.01 -1.00
C HIS A 103 -9.52 8.63 -2.46
N GLY A 104 -10.35 9.39 -3.19
CA GLY A 104 -10.51 9.24 -4.63
C GLY A 104 -9.84 10.42 -5.34
N TYR A 105 -9.17 10.16 -6.45
CA TYR A 105 -8.40 11.18 -7.17
C TYR A 105 -9.28 11.84 -8.21
N ARG A 106 -9.32 13.18 -8.25
CA ARG A 106 -10.23 13.93 -9.12
C ARG A 106 -9.54 14.88 -10.09
N ALA A 107 -8.45 15.51 -9.68
CA ALA A 107 -7.77 16.46 -10.56
C ALA A 107 -7.20 15.74 -11.76
N ARG A 108 -7.38 16.33 -12.93
CA ARG A 108 -6.88 15.73 -14.19
C ARG A 108 -5.39 15.46 -14.11
N GLU A 109 -4.64 16.40 -13.59
CA GLU A 109 -3.19 16.31 -13.47
C GLU A 109 -2.80 15.14 -12.55
N SER A 110 -3.49 14.96 -11.44
CA SER A 110 -3.24 13.86 -10.51
C SER A 110 -3.56 12.51 -11.14
N VAL A 111 -4.70 12.41 -11.83
CA VAL A 111 -5.10 11.18 -12.52
C VAL A 111 -4.11 10.83 -13.62
N MET A 112 -3.70 11.81 -14.42
CA MET A 112 -2.71 11.59 -15.48
C MET A 112 -1.36 11.17 -14.91
N HIS A 113 -0.93 11.79 -13.81
CA HIS A 113 0.32 11.41 -13.15
C HIS A 113 0.25 9.98 -12.60
N MET A 114 -0.86 9.64 -11.96
CA MET A 114 -1.09 8.28 -11.44
C MET A 114 -1.03 7.25 -12.57
N LEU A 115 -1.67 7.54 -13.70
CA LEU A 115 -1.65 6.64 -14.86
C LEU A 115 -0.25 6.51 -15.43
N TRP A 116 0.50 7.60 -15.51
CA TRP A 116 1.87 7.58 -16.00
C TRP A 116 2.77 6.73 -15.09
N GLU A 117 2.69 6.93 -13.78
CA GLU A 117 3.47 6.14 -12.83
C GLU A 117 3.12 4.66 -12.90
N THR A 118 1.82 4.37 -13.01
CA THR A 118 1.34 2.98 -13.13
C THR A 118 1.88 2.31 -14.38
N ALA A 119 1.75 2.98 -15.54
CA ALA A 119 2.22 2.43 -16.80
C ALA A 119 3.74 2.23 -16.78
N ASN A 120 4.47 3.21 -16.27
CA ASN A 120 5.93 3.13 -16.20
C ASN A 120 6.40 2.01 -15.26
N TRP A 121 5.72 1.81 -14.14
CA TRP A 121 6.02 0.75 -13.20
C TRP A 121 5.83 -0.63 -13.83
N LEU A 122 4.69 -0.82 -14.49
CA LEU A 122 4.39 -2.08 -15.16
C LEU A 122 5.33 -2.32 -16.34
N ASP A 123 5.68 -1.28 -17.09
CA ASP A 123 6.63 -1.41 -18.19
C ASP A 123 7.99 -1.86 -17.69
N THR A 124 8.47 -1.28 -16.61
CA THR A 124 9.78 -1.59 -16.05
C THR A 124 9.84 -2.99 -15.44
N TYR A 125 8.87 -3.35 -14.60
CA TYR A 125 8.97 -4.53 -13.75
C TYR A 125 8.18 -5.73 -14.24
N VAL A 126 7.26 -5.56 -15.17
CA VAL A 126 6.47 -6.67 -15.72
C VAL A 126 6.85 -6.91 -17.16
N LYS A 127 6.68 -5.88 -18.01
CA LYS A 127 6.93 -6.02 -19.45
C LYS A 127 8.39 -6.31 -19.74
N LYS A 128 9.31 -5.56 -19.14
CA LYS A 128 10.76 -5.75 -19.33
C LYS A 128 11.35 -6.81 -18.40
N GLY A 129 10.61 -7.23 -17.41
CA GLY A 129 11.05 -8.23 -16.46
C GLY A 129 12.17 -7.79 -15.54
N GLU A 130 12.42 -6.49 -15.38
CA GLU A 130 13.43 -5.98 -14.46
C GLU A 130 12.99 -6.25 -13.03
N LYS A 131 13.95 -6.67 -12.19
CA LYS A 131 13.73 -6.83 -10.77
C LYS A 131 14.74 -5.98 -10.01
N LYS A 132 14.44 -5.72 -8.74
CA LYS A 132 15.29 -4.92 -7.86
C LYS A 132 16.76 -5.31 -7.89
#